data_fd4be014421f1778c83ef987647ad7e5
#
_entry.id   fd4be014421f1778c83ef987647ad7e5
#
_cell.length_a   1.000
_cell.length_b   1.000
_cell.length_c   1.000
_cell.angle_alpha   90.00
_cell.angle_beta   90.00
_cell.angle_gamma   90.00
#
_symmetry.space_group_name_H-M   'P 1'
#
loop_
_entity.id
_entity.type
_entity.pdbx_description
1 polymer ?
#
loop_
_entity_poly.entity_id
_entity_poly.type
_entity_poly.pdbx_seq_one_letter_code
_entity_poly.pdbx_strand_id
1 'polypeptide(L)'
;MNNNNTDIIDVQSINFDTTQPSTSQSRTSCECFRRRKLIWIILASIITVLIILGIIIPTIIVKTKKIQIEEMSTMETTTETTITITEKIATKKETAATTIETTTESITTTDQKTTAEKQLFSSIDNNIDIKWTQHGINIAGGYRPTSKLDGFNSPSSIYIDDDDQTMYIGDSGNSRIIAWEYGAKIGQIVAGGSEAEQTNQLNAINDVVLDKKNNAFIACDFQNRRVVKCSRQNLTDQQIIISNIRCTSLAMDNDGLLYVSDFEKGDVRRWKSGEKDGVIVAGGNGMGDKLDPLSFPSSVFVDQDHSVYVADGTSGTGRVTKWLKDAKVGTVVAYDGEESPTLYFEPAAVFVDHLDNIYVADSYYHRIIRSLNGSRKCDIIVGGNGKGNRSNQLSNPSDLSFDQYGNLYVVDKSNHRIQKFDIVVN
;
A
#
# COMPACT_ATOMS: atom_id res chain seq x y z
N MET A 1 -6.85 49.28 51.61
CA MET A 1 -5.44 49.69 51.75
C MET A 1 -4.81 49.42 50.36
N ASN A 2 -4.83 50.40 49.52
CA ASN A 2 -3.72 51.35 49.13
C ASN A 2 -2.54 50.57 48.53
N ASN A 3 -1.96 50.86 47.39
CA ASN A 3 -1.89 52.05 46.49
C ASN A 3 -1.36 51.53 45.14
N ASN A 4 -1.90 52.00 44.04
CA ASN A 4 -1.37 52.90 43.01
C ASN A 4 0.14 52.91 42.76
N ASN A 5 0.57 52.75 41.53
CA ASN A 5 1.24 53.82 40.79
C ASN A 5 1.27 53.56 39.27
N THR A 6 0.73 54.46 38.54
CA THR A 6 0.88 54.83 37.13
C THR A 6 2.16 55.63 36.93
N ASP A 7 2.91 55.38 35.84
CA ASP A 7 3.79 56.42 35.27
C ASP A 7 3.70 56.42 33.74
N ILE A 8 3.28 57.58 33.27
CA ILE A 8 3.24 58.11 31.91
C ILE A 8 4.48 58.96 31.70
N ILE A 9 5.22 58.80 30.63
CA ILE A 9 6.19 59.75 30.06
C ILE A 9 6.13 59.58 28.54
N ASP A 10 5.61 60.42 27.80
CA ASP A 10 5.80 61.79 27.33
C ASP A 10 6.55 61.86 25.99
N VAL A 11 5.92 62.58 25.08
CA VAL A 11 6.24 62.83 23.68
C VAL A 11 7.25 63.95 23.59
N GLN A 12 8.28 63.84 22.78
CA GLN A 12 8.96 65.00 22.20
C GLN A 12 9.29 64.84 20.73
N SER A 13 8.66 65.70 19.97
CA SER A 13 8.89 66.12 18.59
C SER A 13 10.17 66.96 18.46
N ILE A 14 11.01 66.73 17.45
CA ILE A 14 12.00 67.72 16.96
C ILE A 14 11.99 67.75 15.42
N ASN A 15 12.05 68.95 14.95
CA ASN A 15 11.83 69.59 13.68
C ASN A 15 12.75 69.21 12.50
N PHE A 16 12.21 69.59 11.34
CA PHE A 16 12.82 69.83 10.04
C PHE A 16 14.19 70.52 10.01
N ASP A 17 15.04 70.10 9.07
CA ASP A 17 15.79 71.03 8.27
C ASP A 17 15.97 70.57 6.82
N THR A 18 15.75 71.54 5.94
CA THR A 18 15.81 71.50 4.49
C THR A 18 17.22 71.86 4.01
N THR A 19 17.80 71.07 3.09
CA THR A 19 18.64 71.60 2.00
C THR A 19 18.78 70.56 0.85
N GLN A 20 18.32 70.96 -0.34
CA GLN A 20 18.80 70.45 -1.64
C GLN A 20 20.07 71.19 -2.04
N PRO A 21 20.88 70.71 -3.00
CA PRO A 21 20.47 70.40 -4.38
C PRO A 21 21.27 69.29 -5.15
N SER A 22 20.62 68.82 -6.18
CA SER A 22 21.09 68.51 -7.56
C SER A 22 22.26 67.52 -7.82
N THR A 23 21.96 66.63 -8.76
CA THR A 23 22.73 66.00 -9.85
C THR A 23 22.79 64.49 -9.77
N SER A 24 21.96 63.81 -10.60
CA SER A 24 22.35 62.62 -11.37
C SER A 24 21.23 62.06 -12.22
N GLN A 25 20.78 62.80 -13.22
CA GLN A 25 20.06 62.25 -14.34
C GLN A 25 21.05 61.70 -15.39
N SER A 26 21.61 60.50 -15.20
CA SER A 26 22.27 59.77 -16.28
C SER A 26 22.57 58.30 -16.03
N ARG A 27 22.17 57.71 -14.88
CA ARG A 27 22.41 56.26 -14.64
C ARG A 27 21.22 55.33 -14.89
N THR A 28 20.00 55.83 -15.00
CA THR A 28 18.79 55.01 -15.11
C THR A 28 18.51 54.47 -16.52
N SER A 29 19.08 55.09 -17.56
CA SER A 29 18.84 54.65 -18.98
C SER A 29 19.60 53.36 -19.35
N CYS A 30 20.78 53.16 -18.82
CA CYS A 30 21.66 52.04 -19.17
C CYS A 30 21.23 50.72 -18.47
N GLU A 31 20.72 50.78 -17.24
CA GLU A 31 20.21 49.59 -16.55
C GLU A 31 18.88 49.09 -17.12
N CYS A 32 18.02 49.98 -17.57
CA CYS A 32 16.77 49.61 -18.22
C CYS A 32 17.01 48.87 -19.57
N PHE A 33 18.04 49.26 -20.32
CA PHE A 33 18.43 48.61 -21.58
C PHE A 33 19.05 47.22 -21.34
N ARG A 34 19.83 47.04 -20.28
CA ARG A 34 20.39 45.72 -19.92
C ARG A 34 19.30 44.76 -19.44
N ARG A 35 18.35 45.21 -18.61
CA ARG A 35 17.21 44.37 -18.17
C ARG A 35 16.31 43.96 -19.34
N ARG A 36 16.04 44.84 -20.31
CA ARG A 36 15.25 44.48 -21.48
C ARG A 36 15.98 43.46 -22.36
N LYS A 37 17.30 43.58 -22.61
CA LYS A 37 18.07 42.55 -23.33
C LYS A 37 18.06 41.19 -22.62
N LEU A 38 18.19 41.16 -21.29
CA LEU A 38 18.17 39.90 -20.54
C LEU A 38 16.78 39.22 -20.61
N ILE A 39 15.69 39.99 -20.53
CA ILE A 39 14.32 39.46 -20.68
C ILE A 39 14.12 38.87 -22.07
N TRP A 40 14.62 39.52 -23.14
CA TRP A 40 14.52 39.01 -24.51
C TRP A 40 15.33 37.74 -24.72
N ILE A 41 16.50 37.60 -24.10
CA ILE A 41 17.31 36.38 -24.17
C ILE A 41 16.61 35.24 -23.46
N ILE A 42 16.01 35.47 -22.28
CA ILE A 42 15.25 34.47 -21.55
C ILE A 42 14.01 34.02 -22.31
N LEU A 43 13.24 34.96 -22.89
CA LEU A 43 12.09 34.65 -23.73
C LEU A 43 12.47 33.84 -24.98
N ALA A 44 13.55 34.23 -25.66
CA ALA A 44 14.05 33.48 -26.81
C ALA A 44 14.46 32.06 -26.43
N SER A 45 15.12 31.87 -25.29
CA SER A 45 15.50 30.53 -24.76
C SER A 45 14.28 29.66 -24.47
N ILE A 46 13.25 30.23 -23.80
CA ILE A 46 11.99 29.53 -23.53
C ILE A 46 11.28 29.12 -24.83
N ILE A 47 11.17 30.02 -25.79
CA ILE A 47 10.56 29.71 -27.09
C ILE A 47 11.32 28.59 -27.79
N THR A 48 12.67 28.60 -27.77
CA THR A 48 13.47 27.56 -28.35
C THR A 48 13.23 26.20 -27.71
N VAL A 49 13.14 26.15 -26.37
CA VAL A 49 12.80 24.91 -25.64
C VAL A 49 11.41 24.42 -26.00
N LEU A 50 10.41 25.29 -26.10
CA LEU A 50 9.06 24.93 -26.52
C LEU A 50 8.98 24.39 -27.95
N ILE A 51 9.73 24.96 -28.85
CA ILE A 51 9.85 24.45 -30.27
C ILE A 51 10.50 23.06 -30.26
N ILE A 52 11.59 22.87 -29.52
CA ILE A 52 12.25 21.57 -29.41
C ILE A 52 11.32 20.52 -28.83
N LEU A 53 10.60 20.82 -27.75
CA LEU A 53 9.61 19.93 -27.16
C LEU A 53 8.46 19.63 -28.13
N GLY A 54 7.98 20.64 -28.88
CA GLY A 54 6.93 20.49 -29.89
C GLY A 54 7.32 19.61 -31.08
N ILE A 55 8.62 19.45 -31.36
CA ILE A 55 9.14 18.58 -32.44
C ILE A 55 9.48 17.17 -31.87
N ILE A 56 10.13 17.09 -30.74
CA ILE A 56 10.63 15.82 -30.18
C ILE A 56 9.47 14.93 -29.70
N ILE A 57 8.50 15.48 -28.98
CA ILE A 57 7.38 14.70 -28.42
C ILE A 57 6.54 14.01 -29.52
N PRO A 58 6.07 14.70 -30.58
CA PRO A 58 5.37 14.04 -31.68
C PRO A 58 6.20 12.97 -32.39
N THR A 59 7.50 13.20 -32.55
CA THR A 59 8.38 12.24 -33.21
C THR A 59 8.56 10.97 -32.40
N ILE A 60 8.64 11.08 -31.06
CA ILE A 60 8.69 9.92 -30.14
C ILE A 60 7.35 9.17 -30.19
N ILE A 61 6.22 9.87 -30.11
CA ILE A 61 4.90 9.24 -30.19
C ILE A 61 4.68 8.48 -31.49
N VAL A 62 5.11 9.05 -32.64
CA VAL A 62 4.98 8.36 -33.91
C VAL A 62 5.89 7.13 -34.00
N LYS A 63 7.12 7.19 -33.46
CA LYS A 63 7.99 6.01 -33.38
C LYS A 63 7.42 4.91 -32.48
N THR A 64 6.89 5.28 -31.30
CA THR A 64 6.30 4.31 -30.38
C THR A 64 5.07 3.62 -31.00
N LYS A 65 4.18 4.39 -31.65
CA LYS A 65 3.04 3.82 -32.40
C LYS A 65 3.47 2.90 -33.53
N LYS A 66 4.55 3.23 -34.24
CA LYS A 66 5.06 2.37 -35.32
C LYS A 66 5.61 1.04 -34.78
N ILE A 67 6.31 1.06 -33.65
CA ILE A 67 6.82 -0.15 -33.00
C ILE A 67 5.63 -1.02 -32.53
N GLN A 68 4.61 -0.44 -31.92
CA GLN A 68 3.41 -1.18 -31.49
C GLN A 68 2.65 -1.81 -32.67
N ILE A 69 2.58 -1.13 -33.81
CA ILE A 69 1.93 -1.68 -35.01
C ILE A 69 2.77 -2.83 -35.60
N GLU A 70 4.10 -2.74 -35.60
CA GLU A 70 4.99 -3.82 -36.04
C GLU A 70 4.93 -5.03 -35.12
N GLU A 71 4.82 -4.84 -33.77
CA GLU A 71 4.62 -5.91 -32.80
C GLU A 71 3.23 -6.58 -32.93
N MET A 72 2.16 -5.81 -33.16
CA MET A 72 0.84 -6.37 -33.45
C MET A 72 0.81 -7.18 -34.75
N SER A 73 1.47 -6.69 -35.81
CA SER A 73 1.54 -7.42 -37.09
C SER A 73 2.33 -8.72 -36.96
N THR A 74 3.38 -8.77 -36.14
CA THR A 74 4.13 -10.03 -35.89
C THR A 74 3.31 -11.01 -35.03
N MET A 75 2.49 -10.53 -34.10
CA MET A 75 1.58 -11.38 -33.32
C MET A 75 0.48 -12.00 -34.20
N GLU A 76 -0.14 -11.21 -35.10
CA GLU A 76 -1.14 -11.75 -36.04
C GLU A 76 -0.56 -12.82 -36.96
N THR A 77 0.66 -12.61 -37.49
CA THR A 77 1.32 -13.60 -38.35
C THR A 77 1.69 -14.88 -37.61
N THR A 78 2.04 -14.79 -36.33
CA THR A 78 2.33 -15.96 -35.47
C THR A 78 1.06 -16.72 -35.16
N THR A 79 -0.07 -16.04 -34.95
CA THR A 79 -1.38 -16.64 -34.66
C THR A 79 -1.91 -17.39 -35.88
N GLU A 80 -1.83 -16.82 -37.10
CA GLU A 80 -2.23 -17.50 -38.32
C GLU A 80 -1.36 -18.73 -38.61
N THR A 81 -0.04 -18.66 -38.34
CA THR A 81 0.85 -19.81 -38.52
C THR A 81 0.51 -20.95 -37.55
N THR A 82 0.16 -20.62 -36.31
CA THR A 82 -0.25 -21.60 -35.29
C THR A 82 -1.59 -22.25 -35.63
N ILE A 83 -2.56 -21.50 -36.12
CA ILE A 83 -3.86 -22.02 -36.56
C ILE A 83 -3.67 -22.99 -37.75
N THR A 84 -2.84 -22.62 -38.74
CA THR A 84 -2.56 -23.47 -39.92
C THR A 84 -1.82 -24.76 -39.57
N ILE A 85 -0.98 -24.76 -38.54
CA ILE A 85 -0.30 -25.97 -38.05
C ILE A 85 -1.30 -26.87 -37.30
N THR A 86 -2.20 -26.29 -36.52
CA THR A 86 -3.22 -27.02 -35.76
C THR A 86 -4.24 -27.70 -36.69
N GLU A 87 -4.67 -27.01 -37.76
CA GLU A 87 -5.56 -27.60 -38.78
C GLU A 87 -4.88 -28.75 -39.56
N LYS A 88 -3.58 -28.66 -39.88
CA LYS A 88 -2.82 -29.74 -40.50
C LYS A 88 -2.60 -30.95 -39.62
N ILE A 89 -2.61 -30.78 -38.28
CA ILE A 89 -2.54 -31.90 -37.31
C ILE A 89 -3.92 -32.54 -37.11
N ALA A 90 -4.99 -31.76 -37.15
CA ALA A 90 -6.35 -32.25 -37.00
C ALA A 90 -6.79 -33.17 -38.14
N THR A 91 -6.47 -32.82 -39.39
CA THR A 91 -6.78 -33.64 -40.58
C THR A 91 -6.03 -34.97 -40.64
N LYS A 92 -5.07 -35.23 -39.76
CA LYS A 92 -4.33 -36.49 -39.69
C LYS A 92 -4.79 -37.46 -38.59
N LYS A 93 -5.76 -37.04 -37.75
CA LYS A 93 -6.26 -37.77 -36.58
C LYS A 93 -7.79 -38.10 -36.59
N GLU A 94 -8.44 -38.02 -37.73
CA GLU A 94 -9.85 -38.19 -37.85
C GLU A 94 -10.32 -39.68 -37.89
N THR A 95 -9.83 -40.52 -36.96
CA THR A 95 -10.44 -41.87 -36.78
C THR A 95 -10.52 -42.37 -35.33
N ALA A 96 -10.26 -41.54 -34.32
CA ALA A 96 -10.50 -41.97 -32.92
C ALA A 96 -10.53 -40.75 -31.99
N ALA A 97 -11.64 -40.16 -31.71
CA ALA A 97 -11.96 -39.51 -30.42
C ALA A 97 -13.07 -38.46 -30.50
N THR A 98 -14.31 -38.87 -30.45
CA THR A 98 -15.49 -37.98 -30.33
C THR A 98 -15.83 -37.65 -28.87
N THR A 99 -15.00 -37.99 -27.90
CA THR A 99 -15.33 -37.81 -26.45
C THR A 99 -14.35 -36.90 -25.69
N ILE A 100 -13.33 -36.30 -26.34
CA ILE A 100 -12.31 -35.46 -25.67
C ILE A 100 -12.44 -33.97 -26.05
N GLU A 101 -13.19 -33.63 -27.11
CA GLU A 101 -13.22 -32.25 -27.62
C GLU A 101 -13.99 -31.24 -26.74
N THR A 102 -14.95 -31.70 -25.92
CA THR A 102 -15.77 -30.78 -25.10
C THR A 102 -15.06 -30.28 -23.82
N THR A 103 -13.97 -30.94 -23.40
CA THR A 103 -13.24 -30.57 -22.17
C THR A 103 -12.04 -29.65 -22.45
N THR A 104 -11.50 -29.68 -23.67
CA THR A 104 -10.28 -28.91 -24.02
C THR A 104 -10.60 -27.47 -24.43
N GLU A 105 -11.75 -27.20 -25.04
CA GLU A 105 -12.14 -25.82 -25.40
C GLU A 105 -12.52 -24.97 -24.19
N SER A 106 -13.06 -25.55 -23.13
CA SER A 106 -13.39 -24.81 -21.91
C SER A 106 -12.13 -24.42 -21.09
N ILE A 107 -11.08 -25.24 -21.14
CA ILE A 107 -9.81 -24.97 -20.40
C ILE A 107 -9.01 -23.88 -21.11
N THR A 108 -8.90 -23.90 -22.44
CA THR A 108 -8.14 -22.89 -23.19
C THR A 108 -8.77 -21.50 -23.14
N THR A 109 -10.10 -21.40 -23.12
CA THR A 109 -10.81 -20.12 -23.02
C THR A 109 -10.71 -19.52 -21.62
N THR A 110 -10.68 -20.37 -20.58
CA THR A 110 -10.53 -19.93 -19.19
C THR A 110 -9.12 -19.41 -18.95
N ASP A 111 -8.08 -20.11 -19.41
CA ASP A 111 -6.68 -19.71 -19.22
C ASP A 111 -6.32 -18.42 -19.99
N GLN A 112 -6.85 -18.23 -21.20
CA GLN A 112 -6.63 -16.99 -21.95
C GLN A 112 -7.36 -15.79 -21.31
N LYS A 113 -8.56 -16.00 -20.80
CA LYS A 113 -9.30 -14.96 -20.08
C LYS A 113 -8.58 -14.61 -18.77
N THR A 114 -8.12 -15.60 -18.02
CA THR A 114 -7.39 -15.45 -16.77
C THR A 114 -6.07 -14.71 -16.98
N THR A 115 -5.34 -15.01 -18.06
CA THR A 115 -4.07 -14.31 -18.38
C THR A 115 -4.30 -12.86 -18.80
N ALA A 116 -5.39 -12.58 -19.55
CA ALA A 116 -5.75 -11.23 -19.93
C ALA A 116 -6.20 -10.39 -18.72
N GLU A 117 -6.94 -10.99 -17.79
CA GLU A 117 -7.35 -10.33 -16.54
C GLU A 117 -6.16 -10.08 -15.59
N LYS A 118 -5.21 -11.02 -15.52
CA LYS A 118 -3.96 -10.86 -14.72
C LYS A 118 -3.11 -9.66 -15.20
N GLN A 119 -3.09 -9.39 -16.49
CA GLN A 119 -2.38 -8.22 -17.06
C GLN A 119 -3.16 -6.91 -16.85
N LEU A 120 -4.47 -6.97 -16.61
CA LEU A 120 -5.30 -5.79 -16.54
C LEU A 120 -4.93 -4.90 -15.36
N PHE A 121 -4.79 -5.44 -14.14
CA PHE A 121 -4.51 -4.62 -12.96
C PHE A 121 -3.12 -3.97 -13.00
N SER A 122 -2.10 -4.65 -13.50
CA SER A 122 -0.75 -4.10 -13.66
C SER A 122 -0.62 -3.14 -14.86
N SER A 123 -1.60 -3.12 -15.79
CA SER A 123 -1.62 -2.24 -16.97
C SER A 123 -2.64 -1.09 -16.86
N ILE A 124 -3.33 -0.97 -15.73
CA ILE A 124 -4.28 0.12 -15.49
C ILE A 124 -3.51 1.44 -15.44
N ASP A 125 -3.83 2.35 -16.34
CA ASP A 125 -3.28 3.71 -16.40
C ASP A 125 -4.03 4.62 -15.40
N ASN A 126 -3.39 5.70 -14.94
CA ASN A 126 -3.95 6.72 -14.03
C ASN A 126 -5.26 7.38 -14.52
N ASN A 127 -5.64 7.15 -15.76
CA ASN A 127 -6.87 7.70 -16.36
C ASN A 127 -8.12 6.82 -16.16
N ILE A 128 -7.99 5.64 -15.57
CA ILE A 128 -9.12 4.72 -15.36
C ILE A 128 -9.68 4.93 -13.96
N ASP A 129 -10.95 5.29 -13.85
CA ASP A 129 -11.67 5.41 -12.58
C ASP A 129 -11.99 4.02 -12.02
N ILE A 130 -11.01 3.46 -11.28
CA ILE A 130 -11.16 2.16 -10.64
C ILE A 130 -12.08 2.30 -9.43
N LYS A 131 -13.09 1.45 -9.39
CA LYS A 131 -14.04 1.30 -8.28
C LYS A 131 -14.11 -0.14 -7.82
N TRP A 132 -14.74 -0.35 -6.68
CA TRP A 132 -15.04 -1.67 -6.13
C TRP A 132 -16.53 -1.78 -5.87
N THR A 133 -17.05 -3.00 -5.97
CA THR A 133 -18.42 -3.29 -5.58
C THR A 133 -18.65 -2.80 -4.14
N GLN A 134 -19.79 -2.16 -3.88
CA GLN A 134 -20.08 -1.65 -2.54
C GLN A 134 -20.60 -2.74 -1.58
N HIS A 135 -20.96 -3.88 -2.10
CA HIS A 135 -21.42 -5.05 -1.35
C HIS A 135 -20.35 -6.14 -1.44
N GLY A 136 -19.62 -6.35 -0.36
CA GLY A 136 -18.61 -7.38 -0.26
C GLY A 136 -19.20 -8.78 -0.16
N ILE A 137 -18.45 -9.75 -0.65
CA ILE A 137 -18.73 -11.18 -0.54
C ILE A 137 -17.96 -11.70 0.68
N ASN A 138 -18.65 -12.36 1.60
CA ASN A 138 -17.98 -13.07 2.69
C ASN A 138 -17.35 -14.35 2.15
N ILE A 139 -16.02 -14.40 2.08
CA ILE A 139 -15.25 -15.49 1.49
C ILE A 139 -14.64 -16.44 2.51
N ALA A 140 -14.46 -15.98 3.74
CA ALA A 140 -13.90 -16.79 4.82
C ALA A 140 -14.42 -16.30 6.18
N GLY A 141 -14.67 -17.25 7.11
CA GLY A 141 -15.16 -16.96 8.44
C GLY A 141 -16.63 -16.59 8.50
N GLY A 142 -17.05 -16.03 9.62
CA GLY A 142 -18.45 -15.72 9.89
C GLY A 142 -18.62 -14.64 10.95
N TYR A 143 -19.85 -14.38 11.34
CA TYR A 143 -20.22 -13.26 12.23
C TYR A 143 -19.97 -13.48 13.73
N ARG A 144 -19.43 -14.64 14.11
CA ARG A 144 -19.17 -14.99 15.53
C ARG A 144 -17.76 -15.53 15.68
N PRO A 145 -17.09 -15.20 16.81
CA PRO A 145 -15.79 -15.77 17.11
C PRO A 145 -15.88 -17.29 17.24
N THR A 146 -14.95 -18.00 16.63
CA THR A 146 -14.87 -19.46 16.69
C THR A 146 -13.42 -19.94 16.60
N SER A 147 -13.12 -21.03 17.29
CA SER A 147 -11.86 -21.76 17.15
C SER A 147 -11.91 -22.86 16.09
N LYS A 148 -13.07 -23.11 15.48
CA LYS A 148 -13.23 -24.08 14.41
C LYS A 148 -12.51 -23.62 13.14
N LEU A 149 -12.33 -24.53 12.18
CA LEU A 149 -11.66 -24.24 10.93
C LEU A 149 -12.55 -23.56 9.87
N ASP A 150 -13.85 -23.39 10.17
CA ASP A 150 -14.81 -22.66 9.35
C ASP A 150 -14.90 -21.16 9.69
N GLY A 151 -14.04 -20.68 10.60
CA GLY A 151 -14.04 -19.27 10.99
C GLY A 151 -12.86 -18.85 11.84
N PHE A 152 -12.94 -17.64 12.38
CA PHE A 152 -11.87 -16.93 13.08
C PHE A 152 -12.33 -16.38 14.43
N ASN A 153 -11.35 -15.95 15.22
CA ASN A 153 -11.56 -15.11 16.39
C ASN A 153 -10.67 -13.87 16.27
N SER A 154 -11.27 -12.72 15.92
CA SER A 154 -10.56 -11.46 15.76
C SER A 154 -9.35 -11.57 14.83
N PRO A 155 -9.54 -11.96 13.56
CA PRO A 155 -8.44 -12.01 12.60
C PRO A 155 -7.77 -10.63 12.48
N SER A 156 -6.46 -10.60 12.33
CA SER A 156 -5.67 -9.37 12.38
C SER A 156 -5.06 -8.99 11.05
N SER A 157 -4.63 -9.96 10.26
CA SER A 157 -3.90 -9.74 9.01
C SER A 157 -4.26 -10.74 7.91
N ILE A 158 -3.95 -10.36 6.67
CA ILE A 158 -4.12 -11.19 5.48
C ILE A 158 -2.92 -11.03 4.54
N TYR A 159 -2.36 -12.15 4.11
CA TYR A 159 -1.42 -12.21 2.99
C TYR A 159 -2.03 -13.04 1.87
N ILE A 160 -2.03 -12.51 0.64
CA ILE A 160 -2.55 -13.20 -0.54
C ILE A 160 -1.39 -13.80 -1.33
N ASP A 161 -1.44 -15.10 -1.55
CA ASP A 161 -0.54 -15.82 -2.46
C ASP A 161 -1.33 -16.24 -3.71
N ASP A 162 -1.25 -15.39 -4.73
CA ASP A 162 -1.96 -15.63 -6.00
C ASP A 162 -1.41 -16.85 -6.75
N ASP A 163 -0.12 -17.19 -6.56
CA ASP A 163 0.49 -18.35 -7.20
C ASP A 163 -0.13 -19.65 -6.68
N ASP A 164 -0.38 -19.71 -5.36
CA ASP A 164 -1.00 -20.87 -4.69
C ASP A 164 -2.52 -20.70 -4.54
N GLN A 165 -3.12 -19.59 -4.99
CA GLN A 165 -4.54 -19.25 -4.81
C GLN A 165 -5.02 -19.41 -3.36
N THR A 166 -4.20 -18.95 -2.43
CA THR A 166 -4.38 -19.14 -1.00
C THR A 166 -4.21 -17.82 -0.25
N MET A 167 -5.08 -17.58 0.71
CA MET A 167 -4.97 -16.50 1.69
C MET A 167 -4.37 -17.05 2.97
N TYR A 168 -3.36 -16.37 3.52
CA TYR A 168 -2.81 -16.67 4.85
C TYR A 168 -3.29 -15.61 5.82
N ILE A 169 -4.02 -16.06 6.85
CA ILE A 169 -4.77 -15.19 7.76
C ILE A 169 -4.21 -15.35 9.16
N GLY A 170 -3.81 -14.25 9.76
CA GLY A 170 -3.47 -14.18 11.18
C GLY A 170 -4.75 -14.22 12.03
N ASP A 171 -5.07 -15.36 12.60
CA ASP A 171 -6.23 -15.55 13.49
C ASP A 171 -5.82 -15.27 14.94
N SER A 172 -5.68 -13.97 15.25
CA SER A 172 -5.04 -13.44 16.46
C SER A 172 -5.65 -13.98 17.74
N GLY A 173 -6.99 -13.99 17.85
CA GLY A 173 -7.68 -14.46 19.05
C GLY A 173 -7.62 -15.97 19.27
N ASN A 174 -7.18 -16.75 18.27
CA ASN A 174 -6.91 -18.18 18.36
C ASN A 174 -5.41 -18.50 18.28
N SER A 175 -4.57 -17.49 18.22
CA SER A 175 -3.10 -17.61 18.21
C SER A 175 -2.56 -18.57 17.14
N ARG A 176 -3.11 -18.47 15.91
CA ARG A 176 -2.78 -19.36 14.79
C ARG A 176 -2.73 -18.62 13.47
N ILE A 177 -2.04 -19.20 12.49
CA ILE A 177 -2.10 -18.83 11.09
C ILE A 177 -2.92 -19.86 10.35
N ILE A 178 -3.91 -19.39 9.58
CA ILE A 178 -4.81 -20.21 8.75
C ILE A 178 -4.48 -19.99 7.28
N ALA A 179 -4.21 -21.06 6.55
CA ALA A 179 -4.28 -21.08 5.10
C ALA A 179 -5.73 -21.32 4.66
N TRP A 180 -6.21 -20.45 3.77
CA TRP A 180 -7.56 -20.53 3.23
C TRP A 180 -7.53 -20.47 1.70
N GLU A 181 -7.73 -21.61 1.06
CA GLU A 181 -7.78 -21.69 -0.41
C GLU A 181 -8.98 -20.93 -0.97
N TYR A 182 -8.85 -20.38 -2.17
CA TYR A 182 -9.94 -19.69 -2.84
C TYR A 182 -11.13 -20.62 -3.05
N GLY A 183 -12.31 -20.17 -2.61
CA GLY A 183 -13.54 -20.97 -2.68
C GLY A 183 -13.70 -22.07 -1.62
N ALA A 184 -12.71 -22.29 -0.75
CA ALA A 184 -12.83 -23.24 0.34
C ALA A 184 -13.87 -22.81 1.38
N LYS A 185 -14.47 -23.78 2.08
CA LYS A 185 -15.41 -23.53 3.19
C LYS A 185 -14.76 -23.62 4.56
N ILE A 186 -13.60 -24.22 4.63
CA ILE A 186 -12.81 -24.38 5.86
C ILE A 186 -11.34 -24.10 5.54
N GLY A 187 -10.62 -23.53 6.49
CA GLY A 187 -9.20 -23.31 6.38
C GLY A 187 -8.37 -24.45 6.98
N GLN A 188 -7.06 -24.35 6.85
CA GLN A 188 -6.09 -25.28 7.42
C GLN A 188 -5.14 -24.49 8.35
N ILE A 189 -4.87 -25.02 9.55
CA ILE A 189 -3.84 -24.45 10.43
C ILE A 189 -2.45 -24.73 9.82
N VAL A 190 -1.67 -23.67 9.63
CA VAL A 190 -0.30 -23.75 9.10
C VAL A 190 0.76 -23.30 10.10
N ALA A 191 0.34 -22.69 11.21
CA ALA A 191 1.21 -22.43 12.36
C ALA A 191 0.35 -22.12 13.60
N GLY A 192 0.83 -22.44 14.79
CA GLY A 192 0.15 -22.18 16.07
C GLY A 192 -1.07 -23.05 16.32
N GLY A 193 -1.99 -22.57 17.13
CA GLY A 193 -3.29 -23.22 17.38
C GLY A 193 -3.26 -24.49 18.23
N SER A 194 -2.15 -24.83 18.86
CA SER A 194 -2.06 -25.98 19.76
C SER A 194 -2.59 -25.58 21.15
N GLU A 195 -3.46 -26.40 21.74
CA GLU A 195 -3.92 -26.27 23.12
C GLU A 195 -2.86 -26.63 24.17
N ALA A 196 -1.68 -27.08 23.73
CA ALA A 196 -0.61 -27.54 24.62
C ALA A 196 0.21 -26.36 25.15
N GLU A 197 0.46 -26.35 26.45
CA GLU A 197 1.40 -25.45 27.15
C GLU A 197 2.86 -25.69 26.69
N GLN A 198 3.18 -25.37 25.43
CA GLN A 198 4.52 -25.45 24.90
C GLN A 198 5.18 -24.07 24.91
N THR A 199 6.42 -24.02 25.32
CA THR A 199 7.27 -22.81 25.39
C THR A 199 7.40 -22.05 24.05
N ASN A 200 6.98 -22.66 22.96
CA ASN A 200 7.04 -22.10 21.60
C ASN A 200 5.66 -21.70 21.03
N GLN A 201 4.59 -21.73 21.83
CA GLN A 201 3.25 -21.39 21.36
C GLN A 201 3.18 -19.91 20.91
N LEU A 202 2.54 -19.68 19.77
CA LEU A 202 2.21 -18.33 19.30
C LEU A 202 1.15 -17.71 20.19
N ASN A 203 1.18 -16.37 20.33
CA ASN A 203 0.22 -15.66 21.16
C ASN A 203 -0.12 -14.28 20.58
N ALA A 204 -1.37 -14.11 20.16
CA ALA A 204 -1.87 -12.90 19.53
C ALA A 204 -1.02 -12.50 18.27
N ILE A 205 -1.17 -13.24 17.20
CA ILE A 205 -0.53 -12.94 15.93
C ILE A 205 -1.12 -11.65 15.38
N ASN A 206 -0.28 -10.63 15.19
CA ASN A 206 -0.74 -9.37 14.61
C ASN A 206 -0.60 -9.34 13.10
N ASP A 207 0.49 -9.91 12.57
CA ASP A 207 0.75 -9.88 11.15
C ASP A 207 1.51 -11.12 10.67
N VAL A 208 1.37 -11.44 9.39
CA VAL A 208 2.05 -12.57 8.72
C VAL A 208 2.44 -12.19 7.31
N VAL A 209 3.69 -12.51 6.94
CA VAL A 209 4.19 -12.42 5.56
C VAL A 209 4.78 -13.75 5.13
N LEU A 210 4.79 -14.00 3.83
CA LEU A 210 5.35 -15.20 3.24
C LEU A 210 6.76 -14.95 2.70
N ASP A 211 7.73 -15.65 3.25
CA ASP A 211 9.10 -15.76 2.70
C ASP A 211 9.11 -16.88 1.64
N LYS A 212 8.71 -16.55 0.40
CA LYS A 212 8.64 -17.51 -0.72
C LYS A 212 10.00 -18.17 -0.98
N LYS A 213 11.08 -17.40 -0.86
CA LYS A 213 12.45 -17.88 -1.11
C LYS A 213 12.85 -18.98 -0.17
N ASN A 214 12.47 -18.91 1.10
CA ASN A 214 12.81 -19.87 2.13
C ASN A 214 11.63 -20.79 2.49
N ASN A 215 10.51 -20.72 1.75
CA ASN A 215 9.30 -21.52 1.97
C ASN A 215 8.84 -21.49 3.44
N ALA A 216 8.69 -20.29 3.98
CA ALA A 216 8.36 -20.09 5.38
C ALA A 216 7.40 -18.91 5.58
N PHE A 217 6.64 -18.94 6.68
CA PHE A 217 5.92 -17.79 7.20
C PHE A 217 6.80 -17.03 8.18
N ILE A 218 6.71 -15.70 8.16
CA ILE A 218 7.25 -14.85 9.20
C ILE A 218 6.06 -14.19 9.89
N ALA A 219 5.98 -14.29 11.20
CA ALA A 219 4.83 -13.83 11.97
C ALA A 219 5.22 -12.91 13.13
N CYS A 220 4.44 -11.85 13.33
CA CYS A 220 4.43 -11.04 14.53
C CYS A 220 3.76 -11.80 15.68
N ASP A 221 4.54 -12.33 16.58
CA ASP A 221 4.08 -12.96 17.82
C ASP A 221 4.02 -11.91 18.95
N PHE A 222 2.99 -11.05 18.87
CA PHE A 222 2.89 -9.76 19.54
C PHE A 222 2.99 -9.86 21.07
N GLN A 223 2.21 -10.76 21.69
CA GLN A 223 2.20 -10.90 23.14
C GLN A 223 3.48 -11.55 23.67
N ASN A 224 4.10 -12.41 22.88
CA ASN A 224 5.40 -13.00 23.21
C ASN A 224 6.57 -12.09 22.87
N ARG A 225 6.32 -10.88 22.32
CA ARG A 225 7.33 -9.85 22.03
C ARG A 225 8.46 -10.36 21.13
N ARG A 226 8.10 -11.05 20.05
CA ARG A 226 9.07 -11.66 19.13
C ARG A 226 8.52 -11.73 17.71
N VAL A 227 9.43 -11.91 16.76
CA VAL A 227 9.12 -12.32 15.40
C VAL A 227 9.61 -13.74 15.22
N VAL A 228 8.77 -14.59 14.68
CA VAL A 228 9.06 -16.00 14.46
C VAL A 228 9.01 -16.33 12.98
N LYS A 229 9.88 -17.26 12.56
CA LYS A 229 9.88 -17.91 11.27
C LYS A 229 9.35 -19.33 11.44
N CYS A 230 8.29 -19.67 10.71
CA CYS A 230 7.63 -20.98 10.75
C CYS A 230 7.81 -21.67 9.39
N SER A 231 8.28 -22.91 9.37
CA SER A 231 8.41 -23.69 8.15
C SER A 231 7.04 -24.05 7.57
N ARG A 232 6.83 -23.89 6.26
CA ARG A 232 5.63 -24.38 5.58
C ARG A 232 5.55 -25.91 5.49
N GLN A 233 6.69 -26.58 5.57
CA GLN A 233 6.78 -28.05 5.47
C GLN A 233 6.62 -28.75 6.82
N ASN A 234 6.98 -28.09 7.91
CA ASN A 234 6.92 -28.66 9.25
C ASN A 234 6.37 -27.63 10.24
N LEU A 235 5.12 -27.80 10.64
CA LEU A 235 4.40 -26.88 11.53
C LEU A 235 5.01 -26.75 12.93
N THR A 236 5.86 -27.69 13.33
CA THR A 236 6.58 -27.66 14.62
C THR A 236 7.93 -26.97 14.54
N ASP A 237 8.44 -26.71 13.33
CA ASP A 237 9.72 -26.04 13.13
C ASP A 237 9.52 -24.52 13.14
N GLN A 238 9.72 -23.95 14.32
CA GLN A 238 9.61 -22.52 14.58
C GLN A 238 10.95 -21.99 15.09
N GLN A 239 11.41 -20.91 14.47
CA GLN A 239 12.62 -20.21 14.86
C GLN A 239 12.30 -18.77 15.29
N ILE A 240 12.76 -18.37 16.48
CA ILE A 240 12.74 -16.96 16.87
C ILE A 240 13.84 -16.25 16.09
N ILE A 241 13.45 -15.29 15.23
CA ILE A 241 14.40 -14.52 14.42
C ILE A 241 14.66 -13.12 14.99
N ILE A 242 13.71 -12.55 15.74
CA ILE A 242 13.86 -11.27 16.44
C ILE A 242 13.21 -11.40 17.82
N SER A 243 13.89 -10.95 18.87
CA SER A 243 13.41 -10.93 20.25
C SER A 243 13.27 -9.51 20.77
N ASN A 244 12.50 -9.34 21.85
CA ASN A 244 12.27 -8.04 22.52
C ASN A 244 11.71 -6.95 21.60
N ILE A 245 10.78 -7.32 20.72
CA ILE A 245 10.09 -6.43 19.84
C ILE A 245 8.58 -6.62 19.98
N ARG A 246 7.85 -5.53 20.18
CA ARG A 246 6.38 -5.57 20.15
C ARG A 246 5.88 -5.33 18.73
N CYS A 247 6.08 -6.36 17.91
CA CYS A 247 5.81 -6.35 16.49
C CYS A 247 4.31 -6.17 16.22
N THR A 248 3.96 -5.13 15.45
CA THR A 248 2.58 -4.89 14.99
C THR A 248 2.38 -5.26 13.54
N SER A 249 3.38 -5.04 12.68
CA SER A 249 3.29 -5.35 11.26
C SER A 249 4.64 -5.72 10.67
N LEU A 250 4.59 -6.44 9.57
CA LEU A 250 5.71 -6.94 8.79
C LEU A 250 5.56 -6.54 7.32
N ALA A 251 6.65 -6.19 6.69
CA ALA A 251 6.76 -6.15 5.23
C ALA A 251 8.05 -6.81 4.79
N MET A 252 8.08 -7.36 3.59
CA MET A 252 9.29 -7.89 2.98
C MET A 252 9.44 -7.27 1.60
N ASP A 253 10.63 -6.73 1.31
CA ASP A 253 10.91 -6.21 -0.01
C ASP A 253 11.37 -7.30 -0.98
N ASN A 254 11.55 -6.92 -2.26
CA ASN A 254 11.96 -7.84 -3.31
C ASN A 254 13.39 -8.41 -3.11
N ASP A 255 14.22 -7.76 -2.29
CA ASP A 255 15.57 -8.23 -1.94
C ASP A 255 15.52 -9.25 -0.79
N GLY A 256 14.36 -9.44 -0.17
CA GLY A 256 14.14 -10.30 0.98
C GLY A 256 14.56 -9.67 2.31
N LEU A 257 14.63 -8.34 2.37
CA LEU A 257 14.83 -7.62 3.62
C LEU A 257 13.49 -7.53 4.36
N LEU A 258 13.54 -7.81 5.66
CA LEU A 258 12.37 -7.80 6.53
C LEU A 258 12.25 -6.45 7.25
N TYR A 259 11.10 -5.83 7.13
CA TYR A 259 10.75 -4.58 7.83
C TYR A 259 9.75 -4.91 8.93
N VAL A 260 10.00 -4.41 10.12
CA VAL A 260 9.20 -4.70 11.32
C VAL A 260 8.89 -3.42 12.06
N SER A 261 7.62 -3.17 12.33
CA SER A 261 7.20 -2.07 13.21
C SER A 261 7.24 -2.50 14.68
N ASP A 262 7.88 -1.65 15.51
CA ASP A 262 7.93 -1.82 16.97
C ASP A 262 6.97 -0.82 17.63
N PHE A 263 5.84 -1.32 18.08
CA PHE A 263 4.79 -0.53 18.73
C PHE A 263 5.29 0.22 19.98
N GLU A 264 6.18 -0.39 20.76
CA GLU A 264 6.66 0.22 22.01
C GLU A 264 7.76 1.25 21.77
N LYS A 265 8.57 1.06 20.74
CA LYS A 265 9.66 1.99 20.45
C LYS A 265 9.26 3.11 19.51
N GLY A 266 8.10 3.01 18.85
CA GLY A 266 7.68 3.98 17.85
C GLY A 266 8.68 4.05 16.69
N ASP A 267 9.15 2.88 16.22
CA ASP A 267 10.08 2.81 15.10
C ASP A 267 9.72 1.67 14.14
N VAL A 268 10.21 1.76 12.92
CA VAL A 268 10.27 0.67 11.95
C VAL A 268 11.74 0.38 11.69
N ARG A 269 12.09 -0.90 11.78
CA ARG A 269 13.44 -1.37 11.51
C ARG A 269 13.46 -2.36 10.37
N ARG A 270 14.58 -2.38 9.66
CA ARG A 270 14.88 -3.32 8.58
C ARG A 270 15.96 -4.28 9.03
N TRP A 271 15.74 -5.58 8.77
CA TRP A 271 16.70 -6.66 9.00
C TRP A 271 17.05 -7.38 7.71
N LYS A 272 18.32 -7.69 7.56
CA LYS A 272 18.79 -8.70 6.63
C LYS A 272 18.83 -10.06 7.31
N SER A 273 18.63 -11.13 6.55
CA SER A 273 18.66 -12.48 7.10
C SER A 273 19.95 -12.73 7.90
N GLY A 274 19.80 -13.18 9.17
CA GLY A 274 20.90 -13.46 10.08
C GLY A 274 21.46 -12.25 10.85
N GLU A 275 20.97 -11.03 10.61
CA GLU A 275 21.34 -9.87 11.43
C GLU A 275 20.69 -9.94 12.81
N LYS A 276 21.48 -9.60 13.84
CA LYS A 276 21.01 -9.56 15.23
C LYS A 276 20.20 -8.29 15.52
N ASP A 277 20.68 -7.16 15.01
CA ASP A 277 20.11 -5.85 15.27
C ASP A 277 19.60 -5.23 13.94
N GLY A 278 18.38 -4.74 13.92
CA GLY A 278 17.82 -4.08 12.76
C GLY A 278 18.23 -2.60 12.67
N VAL A 279 18.25 -2.09 11.45
CA VAL A 279 18.52 -0.67 11.15
C VAL A 279 17.21 0.11 11.18
N ILE A 280 17.12 1.20 11.95
CA ILE A 280 15.96 2.09 11.97
C ILE A 280 15.82 2.76 10.60
N VAL A 281 14.65 2.62 9.97
CA VAL A 281 14.31 3.19 8.66
C VAL A 281 13.17 4.19 8.72
N ALA A 282 12.39 4.20 9.81
CA ALA A 282 11.36 5.19 10.10
C ALA A 282 11.22 5.37 11.60
N GLY A 283 10.92 6.57 12.07
CA GLY A 283 10.81 6.87 13.51
C GLY A 283 12.15 6.82 14.25
N GLY A 284 12.13 6.35 15.50
CA GLY A 284 13.33 6.14 16.32
C GLY A 284 13.77 7.34 17.14
N ASN A 285 13.04 8.45 17.11
CA ASN A 285 13.31 9.65 17.89
C ASN A 285 12.36 9.82 19.11
N GLY A 286 11.94 8.69 19.67
CA GLY A 286 10.92 8.60 20.69
C GLY A 286 9.51 8.53 20.08
N MET A 287 8.48 8.49 20.94
CA MET A 287 7.08 8.48 20.50
C MET A 287 6.58 9.92 20.35
N GLY A 288 5.77 10.18 19.32
CA GLY A 288 5.18 11.51 19.12
C GLY A 288 4.51 11.70 17.78
N ASP A 289 3.81 12.80 17.65
CA ASP A 289 3.01 13.19 16.47
C ASP A 289 3.76 14.11 15.47
N LYS A 290 5.04 14.40 15.72
CA LYS A 290 5.90 15.10 14.76
C LYS A 290 6.28 14.19 13.60
N LEU A 291 6.94 14.74 12.57
CA LEU A 291 7.26 13.98 11.34
C LEU A 291 8.42 12.98 11.51
N ASP A 292 9.28 13.17 12.51
CA ASP A 292 10.40 12.28 12.79
C ASP A 292 10.11 11.20 13.84
N PRO A 293 9.33 11.41 14.93
CA PRO A 293 8.85 10.32 15.76
C PRO A 293 7.58 9.70 15.19
N LEU A 294 7.37 8.42 15.45
CA LEU A 294 6.11 7.71 15.26
C LEU A 294 5.42 7.55 16.62
N SER A 295 4.09 7.58 16.63
CA SER A 295 3.32 7.38 17.86
C SER A 295 3.06 5.90 18.13
N PHE A 296 2.33 5.27 17.23
CA PHE A 296 1.92 3.87 17.32
C PHE A 296 1.91 3.28 15.90
N PRO A 297 3.07 2.85 15.37
CA PRO A 297 3.13 2.26 14.03
C PRO A 297 2.32 0.94 14.02
N SER A 298 1.17 0.97 13.37
CA SER A 298 0.22 -0.15 13.29
C SER A 298 0.47 -1.05 12.10
N SER A 299 0.92 -0.48 10.97
CA SER A 299 1.17 -1.20 9.72
C SER A 299 2.32 -0.58 8.95
N VAL A 300 3.04 -1.41 8.22
CA VAL A 300 4.16 -1.02 7.36
C VAL A 300 4.00 -1.62 5.97
N PHE A 301 4.26 -0.81 4.95
CA PHE A 301 4.37 -1.21 3.55
C PHE A 301 5.69 -0.70 2.97
N VAL A 302 6.30 -1.44 2.05
CA VAL A 302 7.56 -1.05 1.40
C VAL A 302 7.38 -1.12 -0.12
N ASP A 303 7.68 -0.03 -0.82
CA ASP A 303 7.62 0.04 -2.27
C ASP A 303 8.89 -0.50 -2.94
N GLN A 304 8.88 -0.53 -4.28
CA GLN A 304 10.00 -1.03 -5.06
C GLN A 304 11.28 -0.18 -4.93
N ASP A 305 11.14 1.08 -4.54
CA ASP A 305 12.25 2.01 -4.29
C ASP A 305 12.77 1.95 -2.85
N HIS A 306 12.30 0.96 -2.07
CA HIS A 306 12.58 0.81 -0.64
C HIS A 306 12.11 1.99 0.22
N SER A 307 11.13 2.77 -0.25
CA SER A 307 10.45 3.74 0.60
C SER A 307 9.50 3.02 1.54
N VAL A 308 9.45 3.46 2.79
CA VAL A 308 8.65 2.84 3.84
C VAL A 308 7.42 3.70 4.09
N TYR A 309 6.24 3.09 3.97
CA TYR A 309 4.97 3.71 4.33
C TYR A 309 4.52 3.16 5.68
N VAL A 310 4.17 4.03 6.60
CA VAL A 310 3.77 3.64 7.95
C VAL A 310 2.40 4.22 8.27
N ALA A 311 1.45 3.34 8.57
CA ALA A 311 0.22 3.73 9.24
C ALA A 311 0.56 3.98 10.71
N ASP A 312 0.36 5.21 11.18
CA ASP A 312 0.85 5.66 12.49
C ASP A 312 -0.23 6.44 13.24
N GLY A 313 -0.31 6.19 14.50
CA GLY A 313 -1.15 6.90 15.43
C GLY A 313 -2.44 6.20 15.80
N THR A 314 -3.07 6.74 16.83
CA THR A 314 -4.38 6.35 17.35
C THR A 314 -5.34 7.53 17.19
N SER A 315 -6.54 7.42 17.76
CA SER A 315 -7.54 8.50 17.76
C SER A 315 -6.92 9.86 18.07
N GLY A 316 -7.02 10.78 17.13
CA GLY A 316 -6.53 12.16 17.25
C GLY A 316 -5.15 12.45 16.66
N THR A 317 -4.38 11.42 16.30
CA THR A 317 -3.03 11.58 15.72
C THR A 317 -2.81 10.71 14.49
N GLY A 318 -3.83 10.01 14.00
CA GLY A 318 -3.73 9.06 12.90
C GLY A 318 -3.26 9.70 11.61
N ARG A 319 -2.30 9.06 10.96
CA ARG A 319 -1.71 9.49 9.68
C ARG A 319 -1.04 8.33 8.98
N VAL A 320 -0.80 8.47 7.68
CA VAL A 320 0.17 7.64 6.96
C VAL A 320 1.37 8.50 6.58
N THR A 321 2.55 8.02 6.92
CA THR A 321 3.81 8.70 6.60
C THR A 321 4.63 7.88 5.61
N LYS A 322 5.26 8.55 4.62
CA LYS A 322 6.23 7.98 3.69
C LYS A 322 7.63 8.41 4.08
N TRP A 323 8.54 7.45 4.19
CA TRP A 323 9.95 7.61 4.46
C TRP A 323 10.73 7.13 3.25
N LEU A 324 11.33 8.04 2.51
CA LEU A 324 12.21 7.65 1.40
C LEU A 324 13.40 6.85 1.93
N LYS A 325 13.98 6.01 1.09
CA LYS A 325 15.18 5.25 1.46
C LYS A 325 16.22 6.17 2.10
N ASP A 326 16.70 5.77 3.28
CA ASP A 326 17.70 6.49 4.09
C ASP A 326 17.27 7.89 4.60
N ALA A 327 16.01 8.28 4.43
CA ALA A 327 15.45 9.53 4.96
C ALA A 327 15.46 9.52 6.49
N LYS A 328 15.65 10.71 7.09
CA LYS A 328 15.62 10.92 8.54
C LYS A 328 14.29 11.47 9.05
N VAL A 329 13.48 11.97 8.13
CA VAL A 329 12.17 12.58 8.44
C VAL A 329 11.15 12.05 7.43
N GLY A 330 9.99 11.64 7.92
CA GLY A 330 8.88 11.21 7.09
C GLY A 330 8.08 12.37 6.50
N THR A 331 7.28 12.09 5.50
CA THR A 331 6.30 13.01 4.92
C THR A 331 4.91 12.42 5.11
N VAL A 332 3.95 13.21 5.60
CA VAL A 332 2.55 12.76 5.66
C VAL A 332 2.00 12.69 4.25
N VAL A 333 1.51 11.50 3.87
CA VAL A 333 1.02 11.21 2.51
C VAL A 333 -0.48 10.90 2.47
N ALA A 334 -1.08 10.50 3.61
CA ALA A 334 -2.52 10.35 3.73
C ALA A 334 -2.97 10.67 5.16
N TYR A 335 -4.12 11.35 5.26
CA TYR A 335 -4.86 11.61 6.49
C TYR A 335 -6.34 11.87 6.15
N ASP A 336 -7.21 11.76 7.13
CA ASP A 336 -8.62 12.08 6.95
C ASP A 336 -8.87 13.58 7.15
N GLY A 337 -9.23 14.30 6.08
CA GLY A 337 -9.57 15.73 6.12
C GLY A 337 -8.75 16.61 5.17
N GLU A 338 -9.27 17.79 4.84
CA GLU A 338 -8.67 18.69 3.84
C GLU A 338 -7.49 19.52 4.40
N GLU A 339 -7.44 19.81 5.70
CA GLU A 339 -6.43 20.71 6.29
C GLU A 339 -5.81 20.22 7.60
N SER A 340 -6.38 19.21 8.28
CA SER A 340 -5.88 18.71 9.55
C SER A 340 -6.34 17.27 9.77
N PRO A 341 -5.54 16.42 10.45
CA PRO A 341 -5.97 15.09 10.87
C PRO A 341 -7.27 15.21 11.65
N THR A 342 -8.30 14.45 11.25
CA THR A 342 -9.51 14.37 12.04
C THR A 342 -9.23 13.68 13.37
N LEU A 343 -9.94 14.08 14.41
CA LEU A 343 -9.75 13.59 15.78
C LEU A 343 -9.88 12.06 15.94
N TYR A 344 -10.31 11.33 14.89
CA TYR A 344 -10.69 9.93 15.02
C TYR A 344 -10.18 9.03 13.89
N PHE A 345 -9.26 9.50 13.04
CA PHE A 345 -8.62 8.66 12.03
C PHE A 345 -7.70 7.63 12.71
N GLU A 346 -8.00 6.34 12.55
CA GLU A 346 -7.21 5.23 13.09
C GLU A 346 -6.74 4.31 11.96
N PRO A 347 -5.62 4.64 11.30
CA PRO A 347 -5.08 3.81 10.23
C PRO A 347 -4.55 2.51 10.81
N ALA A 348 -5.27 1.41 10.60
CA ALA A 348 -4.88 0.09 11.06
C ALA A 348 -3.94 -0.61 10.08
N ALA A 349 -4.14 -0.40 8.78
CA ALA A 349 -3.30 -0.96 7.73
C ALA A 349 -3.11 0.02 6.58
N VAL A 350 -1.98 -0.11 5.87
CA VAL A 350 -1.63 0.63 4.66
C VAL A 350 -1.16 -0.33 3.57
N PHE A 351 -1.63 -0.10 2.35
CA PHE A 351 -1.16 -0.76 1.13
C PHE A 351 -0.92 0.31 0.06
N VAL A 352 0.07 0.11 -0.80
CA VAL A 352 0.37 1.03 -1.91
C VAL A 352 0.44 0.24 -3.20
N ASP A 353 -0.28 0.71 -4.23
CA ASP A 353 -0.27 0.07 -5.53
C ASP A 353 0.90 0.55 -6.41
N HIS A 354 1.04 -0.03 -7.60
CA HIS A 354 2.09 0.31 -8.56
C HIS A 354 1.99 1.72 -9.16
N LEU A 355 0.89 2.43 -8.92
CA LEU A 355 0.65 3.82 -9.31
C LEU A 355 0.91 4.79 -8.16
N ASP A 356 1.44 4.32 -7.02
CA ASP A 356 1.63 5.05 -5.77
C ASP A 356 0.31 5.53 -5.12
N ASN A 357 -0.84 4.93 -5.46
CA ASN A 357 -2.07 5.18 -4.73
C ASN A 357 -2.02 4.47 -3.38
N ILE A 358 -2.44 5.16 -2.34
CA ILE A 358 -2.36 4.69 -0.95
C ILE A 358 -3.75 4.24 -0.51
N TYR A 359 -3.85 3.03 -0.02
CA TYR A 359 -5.07 2.43 0.53
C TYR A 359 -4.91 2.24 2.03
N VAL A 360 -5.92 2.63 2.80
CA VAL A 360 -5.86 2.59 4.27
C VAL A 360 -7.11 1.95 4.84
N ALA A 361 -6.92 1.00 5.76
CA ALA A 361 -8.00 0.51 6.61
C ALA A 361 -8.19 1.48 7.78
N ASP A 362 -9.27 2.24 7.76
CA ASP A 362 -9.66 3.13 8.84
C ASP A 362 -10.57 2.40 9.83
N SER A 363 -9.96 1.93 10.92
CA SER A 363 -10.62 1.07 11.89
C SER A 363 -11.72 1.78 12.67
N TYR A 364 -11.57 3.08 12.94
CA TYR A 364 -12.54 3.87 13.70
C TYR A 364 -13.82 4.15 12.90
N TYR A 365 -13.68 4.59 11.64
CA TYR A 365 -14.83 4.87 10.77
C TYR A 365 -15.32 3.66 9.99
N HIS A 366 -14.73 2.47 10.20
CA HIS A 366 -15.19 1.21 9.62
C HIS A 366 -15.26 1.26 8.09
N ARG A 367 -14.16 1.71 7.46
CA ARG A 367 -14.06 1.93 6.01
C ARG A 367 -12.67 1.65 5.48
N ILE A 368 -12.57 1.47 4.17
CA ILE A 368 -11.31 1.55 3.44
C ILE A 368 -11.34 2.83 2.61
N ILE A 369 -10.27 3.60 2.71
CA ILE A 369 -10.08 4.84 1.95
C ILE A 369 -8.91 4.71 0.99
N ARG A 370 -8.93 5.50 -0.08
CA ARG A 370 -7.85 5.62 -1.05
C ARG A 370 -7.43 7.08 -1.20
N SER A 371 -6.12 7.33 -1.16
CA SER A 371 -5.50 8.60 -1.58
C SER A 371 -4.78 8.37 -2.90
N LEU A 372 -5.14 9.12 -3.94
CA LEU A 372 -4.47 9.05 -5.23
C LEU A 372 -3.06 9.65 -5.13
N ASN A 373 -2.13 9.15 -5.92
CA ASN A 373 -0.75 9.66 -5.99
C ASN A 373 -0.71 11.17 -6.15
N GLY A 374 0.04 11.85 -5.29
CA GLY A 374 0.13 13.32 -5.25
C GLY A 374 -1.06 14.04 -4.62
N SER A 375 -2.14 13.33 -4.27
CA SER A 375 -3.29 13.88 -3.55
C SER A 375 -3.15 13.60 -2.05
N ARG A 376 -3.59 14.55 -1.24
CA ARG A 376 -3.80 14.31 0.20
C ARG A 376 -5.26 14.00 0.53
N LYS A 377 -6.15 14.21 -0.43
CA LYS A 377 -7.58 13.91 -0.28
C LYS A 377 -7.79 12.41 -0.38
N CYS A 378 -8.51 11.86 0.58
CA CYS A 378 -8.89 10.45 0.60
C CYS A 378 -10.36 10.27 0.20
N ASP A 379 -10.62 9.31 -0.67
CA ASP A 379 -11.98 8.89 -1.06
C ASP A 379 -12.30 7.55 -0.37
N ILE A 380 -13.55 7.42 0.11
CA ILE A 380 -14.04 6.14 0.65
C ILE A 380 -14.28 5.21 -0.53
N ILE A 381 -13.62 4.05 -0.54
CA ILE A 381 -13.79 3.06 -1.61
C ILE A 381 -14.76 1.93 -1.23
N VAL A 382 -14.74 1.46 0.04
CA VAL A 382 -15.71 0.50 0.57
C VAL A 382 -15.98 0.75 2.06
N GLY A 383 -17.11 0.32 2.57
CA GLY A 383 -17.51 0.56 3.95
C GLY A 383 -18.02 1.98 4.18
N GLY A 384 -17.82 2.52 5.40
CA GLY A 384 -18.27 3.88 5.74
C GLY A 384 -19.79 4.04 5.95
N ASN A 385 -20.54 2.93 5.90
CA ASN A 385 -22.00 2.89 6.13
C ASN A 385 -22.34 2.61 7.61
N GLY A 386 -21.47 3.06 8.51
CA GLY A 386 -21.53 2.78 9.94
C GLY A 386 -21.05 1.38 10.30
N LYS A 387 -20.75 1.17 11.57
CA LYS A 387 -20.35 -0.13 12.12
C LYS A 387 -21.46 -1.15 11.96
N GLY A 388 -21.14 -2.31 11.38
CA GLY A 388 -22.14 -3.37 11.21
C GLY A 388 -21.59 -4.60 10.47
N ASN A 389 -22.47 -5.57 10.25
CA ASN A 389 -22.14 -6.87 9.67
C ASN A 389 -22.81 -7.13 8.31
N ARG A 390 -23.48 -6.14 7.72
CA ARG A 390 -24.05 -6.26 6.37
C ARG A 390 -22.94 -6.35 5.33
N SER A 391 -23.27 -6.73 4.10
CA SER A 391 -22.30 -6.84 3.00
C SER A 391 -21.62 -5.51 2.65
N ASN A 392 -22.29 -4.36 2.86
CA ASN A 392 -21.75 -3.02 2.66
C ASN A 392 -21.26 -2.35 3.96
N GLN A 393 -21.11 -3.10 5.04
CA GLN A 393 -20.63 -2.61 6.33
C GLN A 393 -19.39 -3.39 6.76
N LEU A 394 -18.51 -2.70 7.48
CA LEU A 394 -17.33 -3.23 8.16
C LEU A 394 -17.45 -2.99 9.67
N SER A 395 -16.64 -3.69 10.43
CA SER A 395 -16.52 -3.48 11.87
C SER A 395 -15.06 -3.61 12.30
N ASN A 396 -14.41 -2.47 12.47
CA ASN A 396 -13.01 -2.42 12.89
C ASN A 396 -12.08 -3.15 11.90
N PRO A 397 -12.05 -2.77 10.60
CA PRO A 397 -11.15 -3.39 9.64
C PRO A 397 -9.71 -3.23 10.11
N SER A 398 -8.94 -4.32 10.12
CA SER A 398 -7.57 -4.34 10.65
C SER A 398 -6.51 -4.48 9.58
N ASP A 399 -6.87 -5.01 8.40
CA ASP A 399 -5.93 -5.20 7.31
C ASP A 399 -6.64 -5.25 5.97
N LEU A 400 -5.88 -5.03 4.89
CA LEU A 400 -6.36 -5.10 3.52
C LEU A 400 -5.27 -5.63 2.58
N SER A 401 -5.68 -6.31 1.53
CA SER A 401 -4.78 -6.78 0.48
C SER A 401 -5.51 -6.83 -0.86
N PHE A 402 -4.76 -6.96 -1.95
CA PHE A 402 -5.32 -7.11 -3.29
C PHE A 402 -4.82 -8.40 -3.92
N ASP A 403 -5.69 -9.06 -4.71
CA ASP A 403 -5.24 -10.13 -5.60
C ASP A 403 -4.68 -9.56 -6.92
N GLN A 404 -4.08 -10.42 -7.72
CA GLN A 404 -3.50 -10.04 -9.01
C GLN A 404 -4.51 -9.43 -10.01
N TYR A 405 -5.81 -9.59 -9.78
CA TYR A 405 -6.88 -9.02 -10.59
C TYR A 405 -7.36 -7.65 -10.09
N GLY A 406 -6.87 -7.21 -8.93
CA GLY A 406 -7.25 -5.95 -8.29
C GLY A 406 -8.50 -6.03 -7.42
N ASN A 407 -9.00 -7.23 -7.12
CA ASN A 407 -10.06 -7.35 -6.13
C ASN A 407 -9.51 -7.04 -4.73
N LEU A 408 -10.29 -6.30 -3.96
CA LEU A 408 -9.93 -5.88 -2.61
C LEU A 408 -10.42 -6.91 -1.59
N TYR A 409 -9.52 -7.34 -0.72
CA TYR A 409 -9.79 -8.20 0.42
C TYR A 409 -9.61 -7.41 1.71
N VAL A 410 -10.56 -7.50 2.62
CA VAL A 410 -10.58 -6.76 3.88
C VAL A 410 -10.73 -7.71 5.05
N VAL A 411 -9.83 -7.60 6.01
CA VAL A 411 -9.97 -8.27 7.32
C VAL A 411 -10.96 -7.49 8.16
N ASP A 412 -12.20 -7.95 8.20
CA ASP A 412 -13.31 -7.37 8.96
C ASP A 412 -13.30 -7.93 10.39
N LYS A 413 -12.31 -7.46 11.17
CA LYS A 413 -11.84 -8.04 12.43
C LYS A 413 -12.94 -8.34 13.44
N SER A 414 -13.78 -7.35 13.74
CA SER A 414 -14.83 -7.51 14.77
C SER A 414 -16.04 -8.29 14.27
N ASN A 415 -16.13 -8.54 12.96
CA ASN A 415 -17.11 -9.45 12.37
C ASN A 415 -16.52 -10.86 12.14
N HIS A 416 -15.26 -11.10 12.50
CA HIS A 416 -14.59 -12.40 12.42
C HIS A 416 -14.61 -13.02 11.03
N ARG A 417 -14.40 -12.20 9.99
CA ARG A 417 -14.51 -12.60 8.58
C ARG A 417 -13.50 -11.91 7.67
N ILE A 418 -13.34 -12.46 6.47
CA ILE A 418 -12.71 -11.82 5.34
C ILE A 418 -13.78 -11.49 4.31
N GLN A 419 -13.89 -10.22 3.89
CA GLN A 419 -14.74 -9.78 2.80
C GLN A 419 -13.92 -9.48 1.56
N LYS A 420 -14.42 -9.94 0.41
CA LYS A 420 -13.91 -9.60 -0.91
C LYS A 420 -14.83 -8.59 -1.59
N PHE A 421 -14.25 -7.57 -2.19
CA PHE A 421 -14.93 -6.58 -3.02
C PHE A 421 -14.33 -6.64 -4.42
N ASP A 422 -15.15 -7.02 -5.40
CA ASP A 422 -14.70 -7.17 -6.78
C ASP A 422 -14.40 -5.80 -7.40
N ILE A 423 -13.33 -5.71 -8.18
CA ILE A 423 -12.99 -4.52 -8.95
C ILE A 423 -14.05 -4.26 -10.02
N VAL A 424 -14.38 -3.00 -10.24
CA VAL A 424 -15.27 -2.54 -11.31
C VAL A 424 -14.46 -1.57 -12.18
N VAL A 425 -14.18 -1.99 -13.40
CA VAL A 425 -13.51 -1.15 -14.40
C VAL A 425 -14.59 -0.56 -15.29
N ASN A 426 -14.72 0.77 -15.32
CA ASN A 426 -15.71 1.51 -16.12
C ASN A 426 -15.10 1.97 -17.44
#